data_f0a0f4fe3837d8207f23b7b62fd3c257
#
_entry.id   f0a0f4fe3837d8207f23b7b62fd3c257
#
_cell.length_a   1.000
_cell.length_b   1.000
_cell.length_c   1.000
_cell.angle_alpha   90.00
_cell.angle_beta   90.00
_cell.angle_gamma   90.00
#
_symmetry.space_group_name_H-M   'P 1'
#
loop_
_entity.id
_entity.type
_entity.pdbx_description
1 polymer ?
#
loop_
_entity_poly.entity_id
_entity_poly.type
_entity_poly.pdbx_seq_one_letter_code
_entity_poly.pdbx_strand_id
1 'polypeptide(L)'
;MKLSALISEYRSRMQISQREFSRRCGLSNTYISFIENETNPRTGRPIVPTLEQYQKIASAMDMTVHHLFELLDEDAPVDLGPASVMHSPVSIFDDLTPAEREILTAFRAADNRARADALSTLLQHPAAKNKKEDLP
;
A
#
# COMPACT_ATOMS: atom_id res chain seq x y z
N MET A 1 -13.72 -13.47 6.55
CA MET A 1 -12.90 -14.70 6.44
C MET A 1 -11.47 -14.41 6.85
N LYS A 2 -10.85 -15.29 7.58
CA LYS A 2 -9.43 -15.15 7.95
C LYS A 2 -8.51 -15.55 6.79
N LEU A 3 -7.32 -14.98 6.74
CA LEU A 3 -6.32 -15.31 5.73
C LEU A 3 -5.94 -16.81 5.75
N SER A 4 -5.81 -17.39 6.92
CA SER A 4 -5.54 -18.82 7.10
C SER A 4 -6.58 -19.70 6.39
N ALA A 5 -7.86 -19.40 6.63
CA ALA A 5 -8.98 -20.10 6.01
C ALA A 5 -9.00 -19.90 4.48
N LEU A 6 -8.76 -18.70 4.02
CA LEU A 6 -8.75 -18.36 2.59
C LEU A 6 -7.66 -19.12 1.84
N ILE A 7 -6.45 -19.18 2.40
CA ILE A 7 -5.33 -19.93 1.80
C ILE A 7 -5.63 -21.43 1.78
N SER A 8 -6.10 -21.99 2.88
CA SER A 8 -6.45 -23.41 2.97
C SER A 8 -7.55 -23.79 1.99
N GLU A 9 -8.58 -22.98 1.87
CA GLU A 9 -9.67 -23.19 0.91
C GLU A 9 -9.18 -23.14 -0.53
N TYR A 10 -8.36 -22.13 -0.86
CA TYR A 10 -7.78 -22.02 -2.20
C TYR A 10 -6.92 -23.23 -2.56
N ARG A 11 -6.03 -23.66 -1.64
CA ARG A 11 -5.21 -24.83 -1.85
C ARG A 11 -6.01 -26.10 -2.05
N SER A 12 -7.06 -26.28 -1.25
CA SER A 12 -7.96 -27.44 -1.38
C SER A 12 -8.69 -27.44 -2.72
N ARG A 13 -9.19 -26.30 -3.15
CA ARG A 13 -9.88 -26.14 -4.43
C ARG A 13 -8.97 -26.40 -5.61
N MET A 14 -7.72 -25.92 -5.54
CA MET A 14 -6.71 -26.08 -6.60
C MET A 14 -5.93 -27.39 -6.48
N GLN A 15 -6.14 -28.17 -5.41
CA GLN A 15 -5.42 -29.40 -5.13
C GLN A 15 -3.90 -29.25 -5.11
N ILE A 16 -3.42 -28.19 -4.47
CA ILE A 16 -1.99 -27.90 -4.32
C ILE A 16 -1.56 -27.97 -2.86
N SER A 17 -0.28 -28.37 -2.66
CA SER A 17 0.32 -28.44 -1.33
C SER A 17 0.70 -27.06 -0.81
N GLN A 18 0.97 -26.94 0.50
CA GLN A 18 1.56 -25.72 1.09
C GLN A 18 2.85 -25.34 0.38
N ARG A 19 3.69 -26.32 0.07
CA ARG A 19 4.97 -26.12 -0.61
C ARG A 19 4.78 -25.53 -2.01
N GLU A 20 3.83 -26.03 -2.78
CA GLU A 20 3.51 -25.48 -4.09
C GLU A 20 2.96 -24.07 -3.99
N PHE A 21 2.07 -23.83 -3.06
CA PHE A 21 1.52 -22.48 -2.81
C PHE A 21 2.63 -21.51 -2.40
N SER A 22 3.53 -21.90 -1.49
CA SER A 22 4.65 -21.06 -1.07
C SER A 22 5.58 -20.70 -2.24
N ARG A 23 5.81 -21.62 -3.14
CA ARG A 23 6.59 -21.40 -4.37
C ARG A 23 5.92 -20.35 -5.26
N ARG A 24 4.61 -20.45 -5.46
CA ARG A 24 3.82 -19.47 -6.25
C ARG A 24 3.82 -18.07 -5.62
N CYS A 25 3.78 -18.01 -4.31
CA CYS A 25 3.85 -16.73 -3.56
C CYS A 25 5.26 -16.11 -3.55
N GLY A 26 6.31 -16.92 -3.74
CA GLY A 26 7.68 -16.49 -3.45
C GLY A 26 7.96 -16.32 -1.96
N LEU A 27 7.20 -17.01 -1.10
CA LEU A 27 7.37 -17.03 0.36
C LEU A 27 7.86 -18.40 0.82
N SER A 28 8.46 -18.49 2.00
CA SER A 28 8.90 -19.77 2.53
C SER A 28 7.73 -20.68 2.89
N ASN A 29 7.91 -21.99 2.75
CA ASN A 29 6.91 -22.97 3.17
C ASN A 29 6.62 -22.87 4.66
N THR A 30 7.65 -22.62 5.46
CA THR A 30 7.50 -22.39 6.92
C THR A 30 6.61 -21.21 7.22
N TYR A 31 6.77 -20.10 6.49
CA TYR A 31 5.94 -18.91 6.67
C TYR A 31 4.47 -19.16 6.30
N ILE A 32 4.20 -19.85 5.21
CA ILE A 32 2.84 -20.25 4.81
C ILE A 32 2.21 -21.14 5.88
N SER A 33 2.98 -22.10 6.42
CA SER A 33 2.52 -22.94 7.53
C SER A 33 2.15 -22.11 8.76
N PHE A 34 2.94 -21.10 9.10
CA PHE A 34 2.65 -20.21 10.21
C PHE A 34 1.36 -19.40 9.98
N ILE A 35 1.15 -18.92 8.77
CA ILE A 35 -0.09 -18.20 8.42
C ILE A 35 -1.30 -19.12 8.57
N GLU A 36 -1.25 -20.34 8.04
CA GLU A 36 -2.37 -21.29 8.13
C GLU A 36 -2.63 -21.75 9.58
N ASN A 37 -1.62 -21.80 10.42
CA ASN A 37 -1.74 -22.10 11.84
C ASN A 37 -2.06 -20.87 12.70
N GLU A 38 -2.10 -19.69 12.11
CA GLU A 38 -2.40 -18.41 12.76
C GLU A 38 -1.38 -17.97 13.82
N THR A 39 -0.32 -18.72 14.04
CA THR A 39 0.62 -18.49 15.14
C THR A 39 2.04 -18.87 14.74
N ASN A 40 2.99 -18.07 15.16
CA ASN A 40 4.40 -18.41 15.11
C ASN A 40 4.74 -19.31 16.31
N PRO A 41 5.11 -20.58 16.12
CA PRO A 41 5.36 -21.51 17.21
C PRO A 41 6.59 -21.13 18.08
N ARG A 42 7.50 -20.31 17.57
CA ARG A 42 8.67 -19.87 18.31
C ARG A 42 8.34 -18.78 19.32
N THR A 43 7.42 -17.89 18.99
CA THR A 43 7.08 -16.73 19.82
C THR A 43 5.71 -16.84 20.48
N GLY A 44 4.86 -17.77 20.02
CA GLY A 44 3.47 -17.89 20.45
C GLY A 44 2.59 -16.71 20.00
N ARG A 45 3.11 -15.81 19.17
CA ARG A 45 2.38 -14.62 18.71
C ARG A 45 1.69 -14.88 17.39
N PRO A 46 0.56 -14.18 17.12
CA PRO A 46 -0.09 -14.21 15.83
C PRO A 46 0.84 -13.73 14.72
N ILE A 47 0.67 -14.28 13.53
CA ILE A 47 1.35 -13.80 12.34
C ILE A 47 0.61 -12.59 11.78
N VAL A 48 1.34 -11.51 11.57
CA VAL A 48 0.85 -10.29 10.94
C VAL A 48 1.62 -10.07 9.64
N PRO A 49 1.03 -10.42 8.48
CA PRO A 49 1.71 -10.24 7.21
C PRO A 49 1.90 -8.76 6.87
N THR A 50 3.01 -8.46 6.18
CA THR A 50 3.23 -7.13 5.58
C THR A 50 2.37 -6.94 4.33
N LEU A 51 2.20 -5.70 3.89
CA LEU A 51 1.47 -5.41 2.64
C LEU A 51 2.12 -6.13 1.45
N GLU A 52 3.45 -6.17 1.38
CA GLU A 52 4.18 -6.90 0.34
C GLU A 52 3.82 -8.40 0.33
N GLN A 53 3.74 -9.01 1.50
CA GLN A 53 3.34 -10.41 1.64
C GLN A 53 1.90 -10.65 1.21
N TYR A 54 0.98 -9.75 1.54
CA TYR A 54 -0.39 -9.78 1.03
C TYR A 54 -0.44 -9.67 -0.49
N GLN A 55 0.37 -8.81 -1.08
CA GLN A 55 0.47 -8.67 -2.55
C GLN A 55 0.97 -9.97 -3.20
N LYS A 56 1.98 -10.61 -2.63
CA LYS A 56 2.50 -11.90 -3.10
C LYS A 56 1.46 -13.01 -3.02
N ILE A 57 0.72 -13.08 -1.92
CA ILE A 57 -0.36 -14.05 -1.72
C ILE A 57 -1.49 -13.82 -2.73
N ALA A 58 -1.93 -12.59 -2.90
CA ALA A 58 -2.97 -12.23 -3.87
C ALA A 58 -2.55 -12.61 -5.30
N SER A 59 -1.32 -12.31 -5.67
CA SER A 59 -0.75 -12.67 -6.97
C SER A 59 -0.76 -14.19 -7.20
N ALA A 60 -0.40 -14.97 -6.19
CA ALA A 60 -0.42 -16.44 -6.26
C ALA A 60 -1.84 -17.01 -6.42
N MET A 61 -2.84 -16.26 -5.95
CA MET A 61 -4.26 -16.63 -6.06
C MET A 61 -4.94 -16.00 -7.29
N ASP A 62 -4.20 -15.41 -8.21
CA ASP A 62 -4.68 -14.75 -9.41
C ASP A 62 -5.70 -13.63 -9.14
N MET A 63 -5.49 -12.88 -8.07
CA MET A 63 -6.36 -11.76 -7.69
C MET A 63 -5.54 -10.52 -7.32
N THR A 64 -6.21 -9.38 -7.28
CA THR A 64 -5.60 -8.13 -6.80
C THR A 64 -5.56 -8.13 -5.26
N VAL A 65 -4.62 -7.38 -4.69
CA VAL A 65 -4.56 -7.21 -3.23
C VAL A 65 -5.84 -6.56 -2.69
N HIS A 66 -6.45 -5.67 -3.45
CA HIS A 66 -7.73 -5.07 -3.10
C HIS A 66 -8.84 -6.11 -2.95
N HIS A 67 -8.97 -7.00 -3.93
CA HIS A 67 -9.94 -8.08 -3.88
C HIS A 67 -9.67 -9.06 -2.73
N LEU A 68 -8.38 -9.33 -2.45
CA LEU A 68 -8.01 -10.13 -1.29
C LEU A 68 -8.52 -9.52 0.01
N PHE A 69 -8.33 -8.22 0.20
CA PHE A 69 -8.82 -7.51 1.39
C PHE A 69 -10.35 -7.46 1.48
N GLU A 70 -11.05 -7.44 0.36
CA GLU A 70 -12.53 -7.54 0.36
C GLU A 70 -13.03 -8.88 0.88
N LEU A 71 -12.27 -9.95 0.68
CA LEU A 71 -12.61 -11.30 1.16
C LEU A 71 -12.22 -11.52 2.62
N LEU A 72 -11.27 -10.76 3.14
CA LEU A 72 -10.82 -10.85 4.51
C LEU A 72 -11.74 -10.07 5.45
N ASP A 73 -11.70 -10.42 6.74
CA ASP A 73 -12.38 -9.65 7.78
C ASP A 73 -11.84 -8.21 7.82
N GLU A 74 -12.72 -7.26 8.17
CA GLU A 74 -12.34 -5.83 8.25
C GLU A 74 -11.18 -5.56 9.21
N ASP A 75 -11.03 -6.41 10.22
CA ASP A 75 -9.97 -6.34 11.22
C ASP A 75 -8.71 -7.13 10.84
N ALA A 76 -8.55 -7.53 9.58
CA ALA A 76 -7.37 -8.27 9.14
C ALA A 76 -6.08 -7.47 9.43
N PRO A 77 -5.17 -8.02 10.25
CA PRO A 77 -3.99 -7.26 10.64
C PRO A 77 -3.00 -7.15 9.47
N VAL A 78 -2.48 -5.95 9.27
CA VAL A 78 -1.44 -5.66 8.27
C VAL A 78 -0.26 -4.99 8.97
N ASP A 79 0.93 -5.56 8.80
CA ASP A 79 2.15 -4.92 9.25
C ASP A 79 2.62 -3.93 8.18
N LEU A 80 2.43 -2.64 8.46
CA LEU A 80 2.88 -1.57 7.58
C LEU A 80 4.37 -1.25 7.79
N GLY A 81 4.99 -1.79 8.84
CA GLY A 81 6.39 -1.57 9.17
C GLY A 81 6.71 -0.11 9.55
N PRO A 82 7.89 0.14 10.13
CA PRO A 82 8.29 1.49 10.52
C PRO A 82 8.47 2.44 9.33
N ALA A 83 8.83 1.92 8.16
CA ALA A 83 8.98 2.71 6.94
C ALA A 83 7.65 3.27 6.39
N SER A 84 6.54 2.60 6.65
CA SER A 84 5.20 3.05 6.20
C SER A 84 4.71 4.27 6.99
N VAL A 85 5.15 4.42 8.22
CA VAL A 85 4.85 5.60 9.06
C VAL A 85 5.61 6.82 8.55
N MET A 86 6.79 6.62 7.97
CA MET A 86 7.62 7.67 7.40
C MET A 86 7.16 8.14 6.01
N HIS A 87 6.35 7.35 5.34
CA HIS A 87 5.79 7.67 4.02
C HIS A 87 4.36 8.18 4.11
N SER A 88 3.95 8.68 5.27
CA SER A 88 2.69 9.41 5.36
C SER A 88 2.77 10.63 4.42
N PRO A 89 1.65 11.04 3.80
CA PRO A 89 1.65 12.19 2.88
C PRO A 89 2.17 13.49 3.50
N VAL A 90 2.38 13.51 4.80
CA VAL A 90 2.96 14.64 5.52
C VAL A 90 4.45 14.86 5.16
N SER A 91 5.19 13.81 4.82
CA SER A 91 6.61 13.95 4.52
C SER A 91 6.90 14.68 3.20
N ILE A 92 5.97 14.68 2.25
CA ILE A 92 6.10 15.44 1.00
C ILE A 92 6.07 16.95 1.26
N PHE A 93 5.41 17.36 2.35
CA PHE A 93 5.29 18.76 2.74
C PHE A 93 6.44 19.24 3.64
N ASP A 94 7.25 18.33 4.18
CA ASP A 94 8.38 18.70 5.03
C ASP A 94 9.53 19.34 4.25
N ASP A 95 9.64 19.04 2.97
CA ASP A 95 10.65 19.62 2.07
C ASP A 95 10.24 21.00 1.51
N LEU A 96 9.03 21.46 1.84
CA LEU A 96 8.57 22.76 1.37
C LEU A 96 9.11 23.90 2.23
N THR A 97 9.49 24.98 1.57
CA THR A 97 9.81 26.22 2.26
C THR A 97 8.57 26.78 2.99
N PRO A 98 8.78 27.63 4.04
CA PRO A 98 7.64 28.26 4.72
C PRO A 98 6.71 29.04 3.80
N ALA A 99 7.24 29.68 2.77
CA ALA A 99 6.45 30.39 1.77
C ALA A 99 5.58 29.46 0.93
N GLU A 100 6.13 28.31 0.51
CA GLU A 100 5.37 27.29 -0.23
C GLU A 100 4.26 26.67 0.60
N ARG A 101 4.50 26.44 1.90
CA ARG A 101 3.47 25.96 2.84
C ARG A 101 2.34 26.96 2.99
N GLU A 102 2.66 28.24 3.10
CA GLU A 102 1.67 29.32 3.20
C GLU A 102 0.81 29.38 1.93
N ILE A 103 1.42 29.31 0.76
CA ILE A 103 0.72 29.29 -0.54
C ILE A 103 -0.23 28.08 -0.62
N LEU A 104 0.22 26.89 -0.24
CA LEU A 104 -0.62 25.68 -0.26
C LEU A 104 -1.80 25.79 0.72
N THR A 105 -1.56 26.33 1.89
CA THR A 105 -2.62 26.54 2.90
C THR A 105 -3.66 27.53 2.39
N ALA A 106 -3.23 28.63 1.81
CA ALA A 106 -4.11 29.63 1.20
C ALA A 106 -4.87 29.05 0.00
N PHE A 107 -4.21 28.25 -0.84
CA PHE A 107 -4.82 27.61 -2.00
C PHE A 107 -5.93 26.61 -1.59
N ARG A 108 -5.69 25.83 -0.51
CA ARG A 108 -6.70 24.91 0.00
C ARG A 108 -7.92 25.61 0.63
N ALA A 109 -7.69 26.75 1.24
CA ALA A 109 -8.76 27.56 1.86
C ALA A 109 -9.55 28.38 0.82
N ALA A 110 -9.00 28.59 -0.37
CA ALA A 110 -9.62 29.35 -1.45
C ALA A 110 -10.79 28.62 -2.09
N ASP A 111 -11.72 29.36 -2.65
CA ASP A 111 -12.80 28.81 -3.47
C ASP A 111 -12.28 28.34 -4.84
N ASN A 112 -13.11 27.64 -5.60
CA ASN A 112 -12.69 27.08 -6.90
C ASN A 112 -12.28 28.14 -7.90
N ARG A 113 -12.88 29.32 -7.85
CA ARG A 113 -12.57 30.44 -8.75
C ARG A 113 -11.20 31.03 -8.45
N ALA A 114 -10.92 31.30 -7.18
CA ALA A 114 -9.61 31.79 -6.74
C ALA A 114 -8.48 30.79 -7.03
N ARG A 115 -8.74 29.48 -6.88
CA ARG A 115 -7.79 28.43 -7.24
C ARG A 115 -7.49 28.43 -8.74
N ALA A 116 -8.50 28.56 -9.58
CA ALA A 116 -8.33 28.60 -11.02
C ALA A 116 -7.55 29.84 -11.45
N ASP A 117 -7.83 31.01 -10.88
CA ASP A 117 -7.11 32.25 -11.16
C ASP A 117 -5.63 32.16 -10.72
N ALA A 118 -5.36 31.60 -9.57
CA ALA A 118 -3.98 31.38 -9.07
C ALA A 118 -3.19 30.43 -9.97
N LEU A 119 -3.79 29.31 -10.37
CA LEU A 119 -3.17 28.34 -11.29
C LEU A 119 -2.91 28.97 -12.65
N SER A 120 -3.84 29.73 -13.21
CA SER A 120 -3.67 30.41 -14.48
C SER A 120 -2.51 31.40 -14.45
N THR A 121 -2.40 32.20 -13.38
CA THR A 121 -1.32 33.14 -13.18
C THR A 121 0.06 32.45 -13.07
N LEU A 122 0.14 31.39 -12.27
CA LEU A 122 1.39 30.64 -12.08
C LEU A 122 1.84 29.92 -13.36
N LEU A 123 0.91 29.34 -14.12
CA LEU A 123 1.22 28.64 -15.37
C LEU A 123 1.63 29.58 -16.50
N GLN A 124 1.24 30.85 -16.45
CA GLN A 124 1.64 31.87 -17.43
C GLN A 124 3.01 32.49 -17.09
N HIS A 125 3.55 32.24 -15.92
CA HIS A 125 4.85 32.80 -15.52
C HIS A 125 5.99 32.22 -16.40
N PRO A 126 6.94 33.04 -16.90
CA PRO A 126 8.03 32.57 -17.77
C PRO A 126 8.85 31.43 -17.17
N ALA A 127 9.10 31.44 -15.86
CA ALA A 127 9.85 30.40 -15.18
C ALA A 127 9.12 29.04 -15.19
N ALA A 128 7.79 29.03 -15.17
CA ALA A 128 7.00 27.80 -15.26
C ALA A 128 7.00 27.21 -16.67
N LYS A 129 7.09 28.06 -17.70
CA LYS A 129 7.19 27.59 -19.09
C LYS A 129 8.51 26.93 -19.40
N ASN A 130 9.61 27.46 -18.87
CA ASN A 130 10.95 26.88 -19.07
C ASN A 130 11.12 25.50 -18.43
N LYS A 131 10.41 25.23 -17.35
CA LYS A 131 10.47 23.92 -16.68
C LYS A 131 9.75 22.79 -17.45
N LYS A 132 8.87 23.14 -18.38
CA LYS A 132 8.20 22.14 -19.23
C LYS A 132 9.03 21.72 -20.44
N GLU A 133 9.97 22.56 -20.87
CA GLU A 133 10.83 22.26 -22.03
C GLU A 133 12.03 21.39 -21.65
N ASP A 134 12.43 21.37 -20.36
CA ASP A 134 13.54 20.58 -19.84
C ASP A 134 13.16 19.18 -19.35
N LEU A 135 11.91 18.77 -19.47
CA LEU A 135 11.47 17.41 -19.17
C LEU A 135 11.60 16.55 -20.43
N PRO A 136 12.39 15.45 -20.36
CA PRO A 136 12.53 14.52 -21.49
C PRO A 136 11.23 13.80 -21.83
#